data_f6464c1449cd355cf7e8d352bfa089a9
#
_entry.id   f6464c1449cd355cf7e8d352bfa089a9
#
_cell.length_a   1.000
_cell.length_b   1.000
_cell.length_c   1.000
_cell.angle_alpha   90.00
_cell.angle_beta   90.00
_cell.angle_gamma   90.00
#
_symmetry.space_group_name_H-M   'P 1'
#
loop_
_entity.id
_entity.type
_entity.pdbx_description
1 polymer ?
#
loop_
_entity_poly.entity_id
_entity_poly.type
_entity_poly.pdbx_seq_one_letter_code
_entity_poly.pdbx_strand_id
1 'polypeptide(L)'
;MTIFSLATKIFLREFRSGQLLLMFLSLSLAVGIVASITFFTDRLDGSLMMESKQFLGGDLKYESDTPLDESSFPIGEYSYATIYEFGTVLGSSRKFQLASVKSVSPPYPLIGEFEILKKSDERVLETNPPQPGKVWLDTRLANLLE
;
A
#
# COMPACT_ATOMS: atom_id res chain seq x y z
N MET A 1 10.01 -55.83 34.27
CA MET A 1 10.45 -54.49 33.79
C MET A 1 9.65 -54.17 32.54
N THR A 2 8.78 -53.22 32.66
CA THR A 2 7.91 -52.82 31.50
C THR A 2 8.75 -52.17 30.41
N ILE A 3 8.47 -52.52 29.15
CA ILE A 3 9.11 -51.95 27.94
C ILE A 3 9.18 -50.43 28.01
N PHE A 4 8.19 -49.79 28.58
CA PHE A 4 8.10 -48.37 28.83
C PHE A 4 9.20 -47.79 29.76
N SER A 5 9.57 -48.52 30.81
CA SER A 5 10.66 -48.13 31.72
C SER A 5 12.05 -48.24 31.06
N LEU A 6 12.20 -49.14 30.12
CA LEU A 6 13.45 -49.29 29.35
C LEU A 6 13.57 -48.16 28.33
N ALA A 7 12.48 -47.86 27.60
CA ALA A 7 12.43 -46.81 26.62
C ALA A 7 12.75 -45.44 27.23
N THR A 8 12.16 -45.11 28.40
CA THR A 8 12.45 -43.87 29.12
C THR A 8 13.89 -43.74 29.58
N LYS A 9 14.50 -44.85 30.04
CA LYS A 9 15.91 -44.82 30.44
C LYS A 9 16.85 -44.63 29.26
N ILE A 10 16.57 -45.26 28.10
CA ILE A 10 17.33 -45.08 26.88
C ILE A 10 17.19 -43.60 26.37
N PHE A 11 15.98 -43.09 26.34
CA PHE A 11 15.70 -41.71 25.96
C PHE A 11 16.45 -40.70 26.80
N LEU A 12 16.40 -40.83 28.12
CA LEU A 12 17.12 -39.96 29.05
C LEU A 12 18.63 -40.01 28.90
N ARG A 13 19.17 -41.20 28.60
CA ARG A 13 20.60 -41.39 28.34
C ARG A 13 21.02 -40.73 27.06
N GLU A 14 20.24 -40.89 26.00
CA GLU A 14 20.48 -40.25 24.70
C GLU A 14 20.35 -38.75 24.73
N PHE A 15 19.38 -38.24 25.49
CA PHE A 15 19.23 -36.81 25.72
C PHE A 15 20.45 -36.20 26.42
N ARG A 16 21.08 -36.99 27.31
CA ARG A 16 22.29 -36.56 28.04
C ARG A 16 23.58 -36.73 27.21
N SER A 17 23.55 -37.49 26.14
CA SER A 17 24.70 -37.69 25.22
C SER A 17 24.92 -36.53 24.26
N GLY A 18 23.98 -35.58 24.21
CA GLY A 18 24.04 -34.38 23.33
C GLY A 18 23.56 -34.62 21.89
N GLN A 19 23.42 -35.82 21.42
CA GLN A 19 22.98 -36.08 20.03
C GLN A 19 21.53 -35.69 19.80
N LEU A 20 20.65 -36.04 20.71
CA LEU A 20 19.22 -35.61 20.66
C LEU A 20 19.07 -34.09 20.82
N LEU A 21 19.93 -33.48 21.64
CA LEU A 21 19.93 -32.00 21.80
C LEU A 21 20.29 -31.30 20.50
N LEU A 22 21.32 -31.78 19.79
CA LEU A 22 21.72 -31.22 18.50
C LEU A 22 20.63 -31.39 17.45
N MET A 23 19.98 -32.57 17.40
CA MET A 23 18.88 -32.83 16.50
C MET A 23 17.67 -31.92 16.82
N PHE A 24 17.36 -31.75 18.09
CA PHE A 24 16.28 -30.85 18.51
C PHE A 24 16.59 -29.36 18.18
N LEU A 25 17.82 -28.94 18.42
CA LEU A 25 18.25 -27.58 18.09
C LEU A 25 18.21 -27.32 16.57
N SER A 26 18.69 -28.27 15.76
CA SER A 26 18.65 -28.13 14.31
C SER A 26 17.23 -28.08 13.77
N LEU A 27 16.33 -28.93 14.29
CA LEU A 27 14.92 -28.91 13.93
C LEU A 27 14.23 -27.61 14.38
N SER A 28 14.50 -27.16 15.58
CA SER A 28 13.94 -25.90 16.10
C SER A 28 14.42 -24.70 15.28
N LEU A 29 15.69 -24.70 14.89
CA LEU A 29 16.24 -23.66 14.04
C LEU A 29 15.59 -23.67 12.64
N ALA A 30 15.44 -24.85 12.04
CA ALA A 30 14.80 -24.98 10.73
C ALA A 30 13.34 -24.49 10.75
N VAL A 31 12.56 -24.92 11.74
CA VAL A 31 11.18 -24.46 11.92
C VAL A 31 11.14 -22.95 12.22
N GLY A 32 12.05 -22.46 13.05
CA GLY A 32 12.16 -21.04 13.38
C GLY A 32 12.44 -20.16 12.15
N ILE A 33 13.32 -20.61 11.25
CA ILE A 33 13.62 -19.90 10.00
C ILE A 33 12.37 -19.83 9.11
N VAL A 34 11.71 -20.96 8.88
CA VAL A 34 10.51 -21.02 8.05
C VAL A 34 9.40 -20.14 8.64
N ALA A 35 9.15 -20.24 9.93
CA ALA A 35 8.16 -19.41 10.63
C ALA A 35 8.48 -17.91 10.53
N SER A 36 9.75 -17.54 10.66
CA SER A 36 10.19 -16.14 10.54
C SER A 36 9.97 -15.59 9.13
N ILE A 37 10.27 -16.36 8.10
CA ILE A 37 10.03 -15.94 6.71
C ILE A 37 8.54 -15.78 6.46
N THR A 38 7.72 -16.73 6.86
CA THR A 38 6.26 -16.67 6.70
C THR A 38 5.67 -15.43 7.40
N PHE A 39 6.06 -15.21 8.65
CA PHE A 39 5.60 -14.05 9.42
C PHE A 39 6.04 -12.73 8.80
N PHE A 40 7.26 -12.66 8.29
CA PHE A 40 7.78 -11.47 7.61
C PHE A 40 7.02 -11.18 6.31
N THR A 41 6.78 -12.22 5.50
CA THR A 41 6.03 -12.08 4.24
C THR A 41 4.61 -11.61 4.49
N ASP A 42 3.91 -12.21 5.45
CA ASP A 42 2.54 -11.85 5.81
C ASP A 42 2.43 -10.38 6.28
N ARG A 43 3.43 -9.93 7.03
CA ARG A 43 3.49 -8.53 7.47
C ARG A 43 3.82 -7.56 6.34
N LEU A 44 4.67 -7.96 5.39
CA LEU A 44 4.96 -7.17 4.19
C LEU A 44 3.73 -7.03 3.30
N ASP A 45 3.03 -8.12 3.04
CA ASP A 45 1.83 -8.13 2.19
C ASP A 45 0.75 -7.19 2.75
N GLY A 46 0.53 -7.21 4.07
CA GLY A 46 -0.39 -6.29 4.74
C GLY A 46 0.00 -4.82 4.58
N SER A 47 1.28 -4.51 4.72
CA SER A 47 1.80 -3.14 4.59
C SER A 47 1.72 -2.65 3.14
N LEU A 48 2.13 -3.48 2.18
CA LEU A 48 2.09 -3.14 0.75
C LEU A 48 0.64 -2.95 0.26
N MET A 49 -0.29 -3.76 0.74
CA MET A 49 -1.69 -3.63 0.38
C MET A 49 -2.31 -2.34 0.90
N MET A 50 -1.96 -1.93 2.11
CA MET A 50 -2.42 -0.67 2.70
C MET A 50 -1.86 0.55 1.96
N GLU A 51 -0.57 0.52 1.64
CA GLU A 51 0.09 1.58 0.88
C GLU A 51 -0.44 1.68 -0.56
N SER A 52 -0.68 0.53 -1.22
CA SER A 52 -1.28 0.47 -2.55
C SER A 52 -2.67 1.11 -2.59
N LYS A 53 -3.53 0.84 -1.61
CA LYS A 53 -4.86 1.47 -1.50
C LYS A 53 -4.79 2.98 -1.33
N GLN A 54 -3.80 3.45 -0.60
CA GLN A 54 -3.57 4.88 -0.38
C GLN A 54 -3.10 5.57 -1.67
N PHE A 55 -2.21 4.94 -2.46
CA PHE A 55 -1.80 5.45 -3.76
C PHE A 55 -2.92 5.45 -4.81
N LEU A 56 -3.76 4.44 -4.80
CA LEU A 56 -4.91 4.35 -5.70
C LEU A 56 -6.02 5.34 -5.31
N GLY A 57 -6.06 5.76 -4.06
CA GLY A 57 -7.16 6.54 -3.50
C GLY A 57 -8.46 5.75 -3.39
N GLY A 58 -8.39 4.42 -3.39
CA GLY A 58 -9.52 3.51 -3.32
C GLY A 58 -9.11 2.04 -3.25
N ASP A 59 -10.07 1.15 -3.05
CA ASP A 59 -9.84 -0.30 -3.00
C ASP A 59 -9.57 -0.91 -4.38
N LEU A 60 -10.18 -0.35 -5.43
CA LEU A 60 -10.07 -0.81 -6.81
C LEU A 60 -10.03 0.37 -7.76
N LYS A 61 -9.13 0.31 -8.73
CA LYS A 61 -9.05 1.24 -9.88
C LYS A 61 -9.38 0.46 -11.14
N TYR A 62 -10.36 0.94 -11.91
CA TYR A 62 -10.62 0.48 -13.26
C TYR A 62 -10.18 1.57 -14.24
N GLU A 63 -9.38 1.21 -15.23
CA GLU A 63 -8.82 2.13 -16.20
C GLU A 63 -9.21 1.74 -17.62
N SER A 64 -9.60 2.72 -18.44
CA SER A 64 -9.99 2.53 -19.82
C SER A 64 -9.58 3.74 -20.66
N ASP A 65 -9.16 3.50 -21.89
CA ASP A 65 -8.84 4.56 -22.87
C ASP A 65 -10.10 5.18 -23.51
N THR A 66 -11.27 4.59 -23.23
CA THR A 66 -12.55 5.11 -23.69
C THR A 66 -13.42 5.51 -22.50
N PRO A 67 -14.34 6.49 -22.69
CA PRO A 67 -15.26 6.87 -21.64
C PRO A 67 -16.01 5.64 -21.09
N LEU A 68 -16.00 5.48 -19.78
CA LEU A 68 -16.68 4.38 -19.10
C LEU A 68 -18.18 4.70 -19.02
N ASP A 69 -18.99 3.70 -19.32
CA ASP A 69 -20.43 3.79 -19.10
C ASP A 69 -20.72 3.52 -17.61
N GLU A 70 -21.09 4.57 -16.89
CA GLU A 70 -21.40 4.49 -15.46
C GLU A 70 -22.56 3.50 -15.17
N SER A 71 -23.44 3.25 -16.15
CA SER A 71 -24.54 2.29 -16.00
C SER A 71 -24.06 0.84 -15.86
N SER A 72 -22.82 0.56 -16.26
CA SER A 72 -22.21 -0.78 -16.17
C SER A 72 -21.75 -1.15 -14.78
N PHE A 73 -21.70 -0.19 -13.85
CA PHE A 73 -21.27 -0.41 -12.48
C PHE A 73 -22.48 -0.55 -11.55
N PRO A 74 -22.43 -1.42 -10.53
CA PRO A 74 -23.51 -1.57 -9.56
C PRO A 74 -23.60 -0.30 -8.68
N ILE A 75 -24.48 0.62 -9.09
CA ILE A 75 -24.73 1.88 -8.39
C ILE A 75 -25.51 1.58 -7.10
N GLY A 76 -25.02 2.07 -5.98
CA GLY A 76 -25.68 2.01 -4.67
C GLY A 76 -25.06 1.05 -3.66
N GLU A 77 -24.20 0.13 -4.08
CA GLU A 77 -23.49 -0.78 -3.17
C GLU A 77 -22.05 -0.32 -2.87
N TYR A 78 -21.51 0.54 -3.75
CA TYR A 78 -20.12 1.01 -3.67
C TYR A 78 -20.05 2.53 -3.82
N SER A 79 -19.09 3.14 -3.12
CA SER A 79 -18.68 4.53 -3.39
C SER A 79 -17.68 4.54 -4.52
N TYR A 80 -17.89 5.39 -5.52
CA TYR A 80 -16.96 5.52 -6.63
C TYR A 80 -16.61 7.00 -6.89
N ALA A 81 -15.44 7.20 -7.44
CA ALA A 81 -14.98 8.49 -7.93
C ALA A 81 -14.43 8.34 -9.34
N THR A 82 -14.76 9.27 -10.20
CA THR A 82 -14.30 9.29 -11.59
C THR A 82 -13.05 10.14 -11.69
N ILE A 83 -12.06 9.62 -12.41
CA ILE A 83 -10.78 10.28 -12.62
C ILE A 83 -10.56 10.40 -14.13
N TYR A 84 -10.25 11.63 -14.59
CA TYR A 84 -9.76 11.86 -15.95
C TYR A 84 -8.31 12.29 -15.91
N GLU A 85 -7.45 11.56 -16.58
CA GLU A 85 -6.02 11.85 -16.68
C GLU A 85 -5.68 12.22 -18.12
N PHE A 86 -5.09 13.41 -18.35
CA PHE A 86 -4.73 13.87 -19.68
C PHE A 86 -3.50 14.77 -19.65
N GLY A 87 -2.73 14.71 -20.73
CA GLY A 87 -1.61 15.62 -20.96
C GLY A 87 -2.07 16.92 -21.55
N THR A 88 -1.62 18.05 -21.00
CA THR A 88 -1.89 19.37 -21.55
C THR A 88 -0.72 20.32 -21.31
N VAL A 89 -0.76 21.50 -21.94
CA VAL A 89 0.22 22.55 -21.72
C VAL A 89 -0.35 23.57 -20.77
N LEU A 90 0.29 23.70 -19.62
CA LEU A 90 -0.01 24.76 -18.65
C LEU A 90 0.87 25.96 -18.93
N GLY A 91 0.26 27.15 -18.91
CA GLY A 91 0.94 28.41 -19.17
C GLY A 91 0.80 29.39 -18.03
N SER A 92 1.90 30.04 -17.69
CA SER A 92 1.95 31.30 -16.96
C SER A 92 2.18 32.44 -17.95
N SER A 93 2.19 33.69 -17.51
CA SER A 93 2.32 34.86 -18.37
C SER A 93 3.50 34.83 -19.35
N ARG A 94 4.53 34.03 -19.09
CA ARG A 94 5.78 33.99 -19.86
C ARG A 94 6.35 32.60 -20.13
N LYS A 95 5.79 31.57 -19.49
CA LYS A 95 6.34 30.18 -19.54
C LYS A 95 5.23 29.19 -19.86
N PHE A 96 5.57 28.17 -20.62
CA PHE A 96 4.66 27.10 -20.97
C PHE A 96 5.34 25.77 -20.61
N GLN A 97 4.61 24.89 -19.95
CA GLN A 97 5.12 23.59 -19.53
C GLN A 97 4.11 22.49 -19.83
N LEU A 98 4.59 21.40 -20.42
CA LEU A 98 3.78 20.19 -20.56
C LEU A 98 3.57 19.58 -19.17
N ALA A 99 2.33 19.26 -18.85
CA ALA A 99 1.95 18.66 -17.58
C ALA A 99 0.86 17.60 -17.76
N SER A 100 0.88 16.58 -16.93
CA SER A 100 -0.24 15.67 -16.76
C SER A 100 -1.22 16.26 -15.76
N VAL A 101 -2.47 16.34 -16.15
CA VAL A 101 -3.56 16.85 -15.30
C VAL A 101 -4.45 15.71 -14.91
N LYS A 102 -4.75 15.63 -13.61
CA LYS A 102 -5.68 14.68 -13.04
C LYS A 102 -6.92 15.43 -12.54
N SER A 103 -8.02 15.28 -13.25
CA SER A 103 -9.33 15.79 -12.83
C SER A 103 -10.07 14.72 -12.07
N VAL A 104 -10.63 15.05 -10.93
CA VAL A 104 -11.28 14.10 -10.03
C VAL A 104 -12.68 14.59 -9.63
N SER A 105 -13.62 13.65 -9.54
CA SER A 105 -14.95 13.93 -9.00
C SER A 105 -14.98 13.76 -7.47
N PRO A 106 -15.84 14.46 -6.73
CA PRO A 106 -16.17 14.05 -5.37
C PRO A 106 -16.80 12.64 -5.38
N PRO A 107 -16.51 11.77 -4.42
CA PRO A 107 -15.76 11.94 -3.17
C PRO A 107 -14.29 11.47 -3.21
N TYR A 108 -13.56 11.79 -4.27
CA TYR A 108 -12.13 11.42 -4.34
C TYR A 108 -11.27 12.22 -3.33
N PRO A 109 -10.30 11.60 -2.63
CA PRO A 109 -9.96 10.17 -2.64
C PRO A 109 -10.95 9.37 -1.79
N LEU A 110 -11.26 8.13 -2.20
CA LEU A 110 -12.12 7.24 -1.41
C LEU A 110 -11.37 6.73 -0.17
N ILE A 111 -10.05 6.65 -0.24
CA ILE A 111 -9.15 6.24 0.84
C ILE A 111 -7.93 7.16 0.83
N GLY A 112 -7.55 7.66 2.01
CA GLY A 112 -6.40 8.53 2.17
C GLY A 112 -6.75 10.02 2.21
N GLU A 113 -5.72 10.85 2.21
CA GLU A 113 -5.79 12.30 2.31
C GLU A 113 -4.75 12.94 1.39
N PHE A 114 -4.99 14.17 0.96
CA PHE A 114 -4.01 14.95 0.22
C PHE A 114 -3.11 15.72 1.17
N GLU A 115 -1.81 15.62 0.98
CA GLU A 115 -0.85 16.49 1.65
C GLU A 115 -0.60 17.72 0.77
N ILE A 116 -1.04 18.88 1.22
CA ILE A 116 -0.92 20.14 0.50
C ILE A 116 0.06 21.06 1.21
N LEU A 117 0.98 21.63 0.44
CA LEU A 117 1.87 22.68 0.90
C LEU A 117 1.25 24.03 0.60
N LYS A 118 0.90 24.79 1.64
CA LYS A 118 0.44 26.17 1.48
C LYS A 118 1.60 27.13 1.22
N LYS A 119 1.31 28.30 0.67
CA LYS A 119 2.31 29.39 0.46
C LYS A 119 3.09 29.78 1.71
N SER A 120 2.56 29.48 2.89
CA SER A 120 3.20 29.68 4.20
C SER A 120 4.22 28.60 4.57
N ASP A 121 4.54 27.66 3.67
CA ASP A 121 5.35 26.47 3.93
C ASP A 121 4.72 25.51 4.96
N GLU A 122 3.43 25.68 5.24
CA GLU A 122 2.67 24.82 6.14
C GLU A 122 2.07 23.64 5.37
N ARG A 123 2.33 22.43 5.86
CA ARG A 123 1.71 21.21 5.33
C ARG A 123 0.37 20.99 5.98
N VAL A 124 -0.64 20.82 5.17
CA VAL A 124 -2.02 20.59 5.61
C VAL A 124 -2.56 19.35 4.93
N LEU A 125 -3.24 18.50 5.68
CA LEU A 125 -3.96 17.36 5.15
C LEU A 125 -5.38 17.79 4.77
N GLU A 126 -5.76 17.48 3.54
CA GLU A 126 -7.09 17.78 2.99
C GLU A 126 -7.74 16.49 2.48
N THR A 127 -8.98 16.29 2.84
CA THR A 127 -9.77 15.12 2.41
C THR A 127 -10.57 15.34 1.15
N ASN A 128 -10.75 16.59 0.75
CA ASN A 128 -11.56 16.95 -0.41
C ASN A 128 -10.67 17.49 -1.55
N PRO A 129 -11.05 17.26 -2.81
CA PRO A 129 -10.37 17.85 -3.95
C PRO A 129 -10.48 19.37 -3.95
N PRO A 130 -9.66 20.08 -4.74
CA PRO A 130 -9.72 21.52 -4.85
C PRO A 130 -11.10 21.98 -5.33
N GLN A 131 -11.56 23.09 -4.80
CA GLN A 131 -12.84 23.71 -5.20
C GLN A 131 -12.84 24.05 -6.71
N PRO A 132 -13.99 24.04 -7.37
CA PRO A 132 -14.10 24.47 -8.75
C PRO A 132 -13.42 25.82 -9.01
N GLY A 133 -12.61 25.88 -10.07
CA GLY A 133 -11.81 27.06 -10.41
C GLY A 133 -10.46 27.15 -9.69
N LYS A 134 -10.11 26.18 -8.86
CA LYS A 134 -8.80 26.05 -8.24
C LYS A 134 -8.12 24.77 -8.69
N VAL A 135 -6.80 24.80 -8.74
CA VAL A 135 -5.95 23.64 -9.02
C VAL A 135 -4.82 23.56 -8.01
N TRP A 136 -4.40 22.35 -7.70
CA TRP A 136 -3.18 22.11 -6.96
C TRP A 136 -2.09 21.76 -7.94
N LEU A 137 -0.93 22.35 -7.77
CA LEU A 137 0.24 22.11 -8.61
C LEU A 137 1.29 21.33 -7.84
N ASP A 138 1.93 20.41 -8.51
CA ASP A 138 3.16 19.83 -7.99
C ASP A 138 4.20 20.94 -7.75
N THR A 139 4.97 20.82 -6.67
CA THR A 139 5.96 21.84 -6.27
C THR A 139 6.98 22.12 -7.36
N ARG A 140 7.40 21.10 -8.13
CA ARG A 140 8.34 21.28 -9.25
C ARG A 140 7.70 22.07 -10.38
N LEU A 141 6.45 21.77 -10.69
CA LEU A 141 5.71 22.48 -11.74
C LEU A 141 5.44 23.93 -11.33
N ALA A 142 5.09 24.19 -10.09
CA ALA A 142 4.93 25.54 -9.55
C ALA A 142 6.21 26.37 -9.73
N ASN A 143 7.36 25.83 -9.32
CA ASN A 143 8.66 26.48 -9.47
C ASN A 143 9.08 26.69 -10.95
N LEU A 144 8.64 25.84 -11.87
CA LEU A 144 8.92 26.01 -13.32
C LEU A 144 8.08 27.13 -13.94
N LEU A 145 6.89 27.37 -13.40
CA LEU A 145 5.96 28.37 -13.91
C LEU A 145 6.14 29.78 -13.30
N GLU A 146 6.84 29.87 -12.15
CA GLU A 146 7.30 31.14 -11.57
C GLU A 146 8.46 31.73 -12.37
#